data_0234cfe1529354b3b51dc5a3b540ec02
#
_entry.id   0234cfe1529354b3b51dc5a3b540ec02
#
_cell.length_a   1.000
_cell.length_b   1.000
_cell.length_c   1.000
_cell.angle_alpha   90.00
_cell.angle_beta   90.00
_cell.angle_gamma   90.00
#
_symmetry.space_group_name_H-M   'P 1'
#
loop_
_entity.id
_entity.type
_entity.pdbx_description
1 polymer ?
#
loop_
_entity_poly.entity_id
_entity_poly.type
_entity_poly.pdbx_seq_one_letter_code
_entity_poly.pdbx_strand_id
1 'polypeptide(L)'
;MKHCQHWSQVEYLHLTVTNPNISLKGQHSYYSGGWDGPFEEEAVRYLHGDSWSRSPDTGWEPLWHIDRLHIGDYVQIAAGVKIIMGGNHTHNPAFISTYPFAEVAALKRSYRPAGDTRIGNDVWIGMEAMIMPGVTIGDGAIIA
;
A
#
# COMPACT_ATOMS: atom_id res chain seq x y z
N MET A 1 -5.06 -19.53 -4.48
CA MET A 1 -5.94 -18.55 -5.17
C MET A 1 -5.49 -18.46 -6.63
N LYS A 2 -6.42 -18.52 -7.61
CA LYS A 2 -6.03 -18.33 -9.01
C LYS A 2 -5.71 -16.85 -9.22
N HIS A 3 -4.51 -16.55 -9.68
CA HIS A 3 -4.17 -15.21 -10.13
C HIS A 3 -5.09 -14.80 -11.28
N CYS A 4 -5.51 -13.57 -11.28
CA CYS A 4 -6.17 -12.97 -12.43
C CYS A 4 -5.15 -12.91 -13.56
N GLN A 5 -5.43 -13.59 -14.66
CA GLN A 5 -4.52 -13.66 -15.82
C GLN A 5 -5.14 -13.07 -17.09
N HIS A 6 -6.23 -12.35 -16.95
CA HIS A 6 -6.93 -11.74 -18.07
C HIS A 6 -7.50 -10.37 -17.65
N TRP A 7 -7.36 -9.38 -18.52
CA TRP A 7 -7.78 -8.00 -18.25
C TRP A 7 -9.28 -7.84 -17.89
N SER A 8 -10.12 -8.79 -18.29
CA SER A 8 -11.56 -8.77 -17.93
C SER A 8 -11.88 -9.38 -16.57
N GLN A 9 -10.89 -9.94 -15.88
CA GLN A 9 -11.06 -10.51 -14.55
C GLN A 9 -10.61 -9.50 -13.50
N VAL A 10 -11.37 -9.41 -12.42
CA VAL A 10 -11.06 -8.51 -11.32
C VAL A 10 -10.94 -9.27 -10.01
N GLU A 11 -10.14 -8.73 -9.11
CA GLU A 11 -9.99 -9.20 -7.74
C GLU A 11 -10.80 -8.29 -6.83
N TYR A 12 -11.88 -8.80 -6.22
CA TYR A 12 -12.65 -8.06 -5.21
C TYR A 12 -11.90 -8.04 -3.89
N LEU A 13 -11.52 -6.85 -3.43
CA LEU A 13 -10.59 -6.68 -2.32
C LEU A 13 -11.10 -7.30 -1.01
N HIS A 14 -12.40 -7.22 -0.73
CA HIS A 14 -12.99 -7.79 0.48
C HIS A 14 -12.85 -9.31 0.59
N LEU A 15 -12.57 -10.00 -0.52
CA LEU A 15 -12.38 -11.45 -0.57
C LEU A 15 -10.92 -11.88 -0.45
N THR A 16 -9.98 -11.00 -0.72
CA THR A 16 -8.57 -11.36 -0.92
C THR A 16 -7.62 -10.65 0.03
N VAL A 17 -7.95 -9.43 0.46
CA VAL A 17 -7.10 -8.67 1.38
C VAL A 17 -7.07 -9.31 2.75
N THR A 18 -5.87 -9.61 3.22
CA THR A 18 -5.60 -10.25 4.51
C THR A 18 -4.70 -9.43 5.43
N ASN A 19 -4.03 -8.41 4.91
CA ASN A 19 -3.16 -7.55 5.68
C ASN A 19 -3.96 -6.74 6.72
N PRO A 20 -3.67 -6.88 8.03
CA PRO A 20 -4.42 -6.20 9.09
C PRO A 20 -4.26 -4.67 9.08
N ASN A 21 -3.26 -4.16 8.35
CA ASN A 21 -3.03 -2.72 8.19
C ASN A 21 -3.72 -2.12 6.96
N ILE A 22 -4.54 -2.92 6.25
CA ILE A 22 -5.43 -2.45 5.19
C ILE A 22 -6.87 -2.51 5.72
N SER A 23 -7.55 -1.39 5.73
CA SER A 23 -8.96 -1.26 6.12
C SER A 23 -9.81 -1.05 4.87
N LEU A 24 -10.78 -1.91 4.65
CA LEU A 24 -11.72 -1.83 3.54
C LEU A 24 -13.10 -1.42 4.03
N LYS A 25 -13.79 -0.58 3.25
CA LYS A 25 -15.19 -0.23 3.46
C LYS A 25 -16.03 -0.86 2.34
N GLY A 26 -17.09 -1.59 2.71
CA GLY A 26 -17.99 -2.23 1.75
C GLY A 26 -17.38 -3.44 1.03
N GLN A 27 -17.95 -3.79 -0.12
CA GLN A 27 -17.65 -5.05 -0.83
C GLN A 27 -17.44 -4.85 -2.34
N HIS A 28 -17.43 -3.60 -2.84
CA HIS A 28 -17.47 -3.33 -4.28
C HIS A 28 -16.14 -2.88 -4.86
N SER A 29 -15.14 -2.61 -3.99
CA SER A 29 -13.81 -2.20 -4.46
C SER A 29 -13.06 -3.37 -5.06
N TYR A 30 -12.37 -3.12 -6.19
CA TYR A 30 -11.65 -4.16 -6.91
C TYR A 30 -10.30 -3.68 -7.45
N TYR A 31 -9.43 -4.66 -7.69
CA TYR A 31 -8.17 -4.52 -8.43
C TYR A 31 -8.26 -5.28 -9.75
N SER A 32 -7.99 -4.59 -10.84
CA SER A 32 -7.94 -5.18 -12.18
C SER A 32 -6.48 -5.46 -12.57
N GLY A 33 -5.87 -6.42 -11.88
CA GLY A 33 -4.45 -6.75 -12.06
C GLY A 33 -4.11 -7.39 -13.40
N GLY A 34 -5.08 -8.01 -14.05
CA GLY A 34 -5.02 -8.55 -15.40
C GLY A 34 -3.79 -9.42 -15.74
N TRP A 35 -2.62 -8.83 -15.74
CA TRP A 35 -1.35 -9.48 -16.07
C TRP A 35 -0.41 -9.65 -14.87
N ASP A 36 -0.76 -9.03 -13.74
CA ASP A 36 0.05 -9.01 -12.53
C ASP A 36 -0.49 -10.02 -11.49
N GLY A 37 0.17 -10.09 -10.35
CA GLY A 37 -0.26 -10.91 -9.21
C GLY A 37 -1.38 -10.24 -8.39
N PRO A 38 -1.63 -10.73 -7.18
CA PRO A 38 -2.69 -10.21 -6.32
C PRO A 38 -2.41 -8.79 -5.82
N PHE A 39 -3.48 -8.09 -5.45
CA PHE A 39 -3.46 -6.70 -5.02
C PHE A 39 -2.43 -6.40 -3.91
N GLU A 40 -2.43 -7.20 -2.85
CA GLU A 40 -1.51 -6.97 -1.73
C GLU A 40 -0.04 -7.06 -2.14
N GLU A 41 0.28 -7.95 -3.07
CA GLU A 41 1.65 -8.21 -3.51
C GLU A 41 2.11 -7.26 -4.62
N GLU A 42 1.19 -6.86 -5.50
CA GLU A 42 1.54 -6.06 -6.67
C GLU A 42 1.30 -4.56 -6.48
N ALA A 43 0.20 -4.18 -5.86
CA ALA A 43 -0.17 -2.77 -5.73
C ALA A 43 0.36 -2.14 -4.44
N VAL A 44 0.34 -2.84 -3.31
CA VAL A 44 0.76 -2.27 -2.01
C VAL A 44 2.24 -2.51 -1.78
N ARG A 45 2.97 -1.46 -1.42
CA ARG A 45 4.42 -1.50 -1.17
C ARG A 45 4.77 -0.94 0.21
N TYR A 46 5.73 -1.58 0.87
CA TYR A 46 6.30 -1.14 2.17
C TYR A 46 5.28 -1.09 3.31
N LEU A 47 4.22 -1.89 3.25
CA LEU A 47 3.25 -2.00 4.33
C LEU A 47 3.51 -3.26 5.15
N HIS A 48 3.81 -3.09 6.44
CA HIS A 48 3.93 -4.21 7.38
C HIS A 48 2.61 -5.01 7.43
N GLY A 49 2.71 -6.32 7.67
CA GLY A 49 1.57 -7.23 7.65
C GLY A 49 1.39 -7.94 6.31
N ASP A 50 2.31 -7.77 5.37
CA ASP A 50 2.39 -8.58 4.16
C ASP A 50 2.82 -10.03 4.46
N SER A 51 2.81 -10.88 3.44
CA SER A 51 3.15 -12.30 3.60
C SER A 51 4.55 -12.53 4.16
N TRP A 52 5.52 -11.67 3.78
CA TRP A 52 6.89 -11.75 4.28
C TRP A 52 6.98 -11.38 5.75
N SER A 53 6.46 -10.23 6.15
CA SER A 53 6.55 -9.74 7.53
C SER A 53 5.74 -10.58 8.53
N ARG A 54 4.72 -11.32 8.05
CA ARG A 54 3.94 -12.27 8.86
C ARG A 54 4.60 -13.64 9.00
N SER A 55 5.64 -13.92 8.21
CA SER A 55 6.34 -15.20 8.31
C SER A 55 7.07 -15.31 9.64
N PRO A 56 6.88 -16.40 10.41
CA PRO A 56 7.58 -16.61 11.67
C PRO A 56 9.11 -16.70 11.52
N ASP A 57 9.58 -17.02 10.32
CA ASP A 57 11.01 -17.16 10.03
C ASP A 57 11.75 -15.82 9.91
N THR A 58 11.04 -14.72 9.69
CA THR A 58 11.68 -13.41 9.51
C THR A 58 12.12 -12.79 10.83
N GLY A 59 11.39 -13.04 11.92
CA GLY A 59 11.62 -12.43 13.23
C GLY A 59 11.64 -10.89 13.20
N TRP A 60 11.13 -10.28 12.12
CA TRP A 60 11.16 -8.83 11.92
C TRP A 60 9.99 -8.15 12.60
N GLU A 61 10.29 -7.10 13.36
CA GLU A 61 9.29 -6.26 14.03
C GLU A 61 9.49 -4.81 13.61
N PRO A 62 8.40 -4.03 13.43
CA PRO A 62 8.51 -2.63 13.06
C PRO A 62 9.18 -1.81 14.19
N LEU A 63 10.10 -0.94 13.80
CA LEU A 63 10.82 -0.05 14.73
C LEU A 63 10.01 1.20 15.10
N TRP A 64 8.86 1.42 14.46
CA TRP A 64 7.99 2.60 14.59
C TRP A 64 6.53 2.23 14.36
N HIS A 65 5.65 3.18 14.65
CA HIS A 65 4.22 3.03 14.38
C HIS A 65 3.96 2.84 12.88
N ILE A 66 3.07 1.92 12.54
CA ILE A 66 2.72 1.61 11.15
C ILE A 66 1.55 2.49 10.72
N ASP A 67 1.77 3.33 9.69
CA ASP A 67 0.70 4.04 8.99
C ASP A 67 -0.17 3.03 8.22
N ARG A 68 -1.47 3.23 8.22
CA ARG A 68 -2.45 2.31 7.64
C ARG A 68 -2.94 2.79 6.29
N LEU A 69 -3.38 1.83 5.47
CA LEU A 69 -4.09 2.08 4.22
C LEU A 69 -5.59 1.91 4.44
N HIS A 70 -6.37 2.95 4.16
CA HIS A 70 -7.83 2.91 4.21
C HIS A 70 -8.39 3.06 2.80
N ILE A 71 -9.23 2.13 2.39
CA ILE A 71 -9.87 2.11 1.06
C ILE A 71 -11.37 2.16 1.25
N GLY A 72 -12.01 3.11 0.61
CA GLY A 72 -13.46 3.28 0.58
C GLY A 72 -14.18 2.19 -0.20
N ASP A 73 -15.46 2.36 -0.41
CA ASP A 73 -16.25 1.47 -1.26
C ASP A 73 -16.27 1.96 -2.73
N TYR A 74 -16.54 1.07 -3.66
CA TYR A 74 -16.59 1.34 -5.11
C TYR A 74 -15.28 1.88 -5.70
N VAL A 75 -14.14 1.56 -5.10
CA VAL A 75 -12.83 1.96 -5.61
C VAL A 75 -12.39 1.02 -6.73
N GLN A 76 -11.97 1.59 -7.84
CA GLN A 76 -11.57 0.90 -9.06
C GLN A 76 -10.06 1.09 -9.25
N ILE A 77 -9.27 0.04 -9.06
CA ILE A 77 -7.82 0.10 -9.12
C ILE A 77 -7.33 -0.68 -10.34
N ALA A 78 -6.68 0.01 -11.27
CA ALA A 78 -6.15 -0.59 -12.49
C ALA A 78 -4.79 -1.28 -12.27
N ALA A 79 -4.38 -2.07 -13.27
CA ALA A 79 -3.09 -2.76 -13.29
C ALA A 79 -1.91 -1.78 -13.20
N GLY A 80 -0.82 -2.22 -12.58
CA GLY A 80 0.40 -1.43 -12.43
C GLY A 80 0.35 -0.33 -11.38
N VAL A 81 -0.81 -0.05 -10.76
CA VAL A 81 -0.93 0.90 -9.67
C VAL A 81 0.00 0.51 -8.52
N LYS A 82 0.70 1.50 -7.96
CA LYS A 82 1.52 1.34 -6.76
C LYS A 82 1.02 2.28 -5.66
N ILE A 83 0.69 1.71 -4.52
CA ILE A 83 0.34 2.43 -3.29
C ILE A 83 1.52 2.28 -2.35
N ILE A 84 2.31 3.33 -2.26
CA ILE A 84 3.55 3.35 -1.50
C ILE A 84 3.24 3.73 -0.05
N MET A 85 3.61 2.88 0.88
CA MET A 85 3.49 3.10 2.31
C MET A 85 4.88 3.29 2.95
N GLY A 86 4.98 3.37 4.27
CA GLY A 86 6.29 3.39 4.95
C GLY A 86 6.93 4.76 5.10
N GLY A 87 6.12 5.82 5.08
CA GLY A 87 6.60 7.18 5.34
C GLY A 87 7.72 7.63 4.40
N ASN A 88 8.81 8.14 4.95
CA ASN A 88 9.98 8.58 4.17
C ASN A 88 10.97 7.44 3.87
N HIS A 89 10.64 6.20 4.16
CA HIS A 89 11.51 5.02 3.99
C HIS A 89 12.92 5.18 4.61
N THR A 90 13.02 5.95 5.71
CA THR A 90 14.29 6.30 6.37
C THR A 90 15.25 7.21 5.60
N HIS A 91 14.86 7.70 4.42
CA HIS A 91 15.59 8.71 3.67
C HIS A 91 15.21 10.12 4.17
N ASN A 92 15.91 10.63 5.18
CA ASN A 92 15.56 11.91 5.81
C ASN A 92 16.29 13.08 5.15
N PRO A 93 15.58 13.96 4.41
CA PRO A 93 16.21 15.09 3.72
C PRO A 93 16.73 16.20 4.65
N ALA A 94 16.37 16.16 5.94
CA ALA A 94 16.91 17.10 6.95
C ALA A 94 18.30 16.70 7.43
N PHE A 95 18.81 15.53 7.06
CA PHE A 95 20.15 15.07 7.41
C PHE A 95 21.16 15.48 6.33
N ILE A 96 22.46 15.51 6.69
CA ILE A 96 23.54 15.76 5.74
C ILE A 96 23.55 14.72 4.61
N SER A 97 23.16 13.48 4.93
CA SER A 97 23.00 12.39 3.96
C SER A 97 21.63 11.75 4.10
N THR A 98 20.98 11.50 2.97
CA THR A 98 19.74 10.72 2.91
C THR A 98 19.98 9.22 2.94
N TYR A 99 21.24 8.77 3.04
CA TYR A 99 21.58 7.36 3.09
C TYR A 99 21.03 6.70 4.37
N PRO A 100 20.29 5.57 4.25
CA PRO A 100 19.69 4.90 5.40
C PRO A 100 20.72 3.98 6.06
N PHE A 101 21.52 4.53 6.96
CA PHE A 101 22.51 3.75 7.72
C PHE A 101 21.83 2.65 8.50
N ALA A 102 22.43 1.44 8.47
CA ALA A 102 21.82 0.21 8.97
C ALA A 102 21.70 0.10 10.50
N GLU A 103 22.43 0.96 11.26
CA GLU A 103 22.33 0.94 12.72
C GLU A 103 20.90 1.31 13.17
N VAL A 104 20.32 0.49 14.03
CA VAL A 104 18.94 0.66 14.52
C VAL A 104 18.67 2.06 15.06
N ALA A 105 19.61 2.65 15.78
CA ALA A 105 19.49 4.01 16.32
C ALA A 105 19.45 5.07 15.20
N ALA A 106 20.23 4.88 14.14
CA ALA A 106 20.22 5.76 12.97
C ALA A 106 18.90 5.64 12.18
N LEU A 107 18.41 4.42 11.95
CA LEU A 107 17.15 4.15 11.28
C LEU A 107 15.98 4.80 12.04
N LYS A 108 15.90 4.63 13.35
CA LYS A 108 14.85 5.24 14.18
C LYS A 108 14.86 6.78 14.10
N ARG A 109 16.03 7.41 14.05
CA ARG A 109 16.14 8.86 13.94
C ARG A 109 15.82 9.38 12.54
N SER A 110 16.11 8.60 11.51
CA SER A 110 15.88 8.98 10.11
C SER A 110 14.43 8.82 9.67
N TYR A 111 13.68 7.91 10.30
CA TYR A 111 12.28 7.66 9.93
C TYR A 111 11.37 8.86 10.26
N ARG A 112 10.49 9.16 9.32
CA ARG A 112 9.37 10.10 9.52
C ARG A 112 8.09 9.45 8.98
N PRO A 113 7.03 9.33 9.80
CA PRO A 113 5.74 8.87 9.32
C PRO A 113 5.15 9.91 8.36
N ALA A 114 4.36 9.44 7.41
CA ALA A 114 3.56 10.30 6.54
C ALA A 114 2.09 10.38 6.99
N GLY A 115 1.70 9.55 7.94
CA GLY A 115 0.32 9.32 8.34
C GLY A 115 -0.38 8.30 7.44
N ASP A 116 -1.60 7.96 7.79
CA ASP A 116 -2.40 7.01 7.04
C ASP A 116 -2.66 7.49 5.61
N THR A 117 -2.59 6.58 4.66
CA THR A 117 -3.08 6.82 3.30
C THR A 117 -4.57 6.52 3.24
N ARG A 118 -5.37 7.43 2.68
CA ARG A 118 -6.82 7.31 2.63
C ARG A 118 -7.32 7.47 1.19
N ILE A 119 -8.05 6.48 0.71
CA ILE A 119 -8.73 6.50 -0.58
C ILE A 119 -10.23 6.51 -0.28
N GLY A 120 -10.92 7.53 -0.76
CA GLY A 120 -12.34 7.74 -0.57
C GLY A 120 -13.21 6.73 -1.33
N ASN A 121 -14.51 7.00 -1.38
CA ASN A 121 -15.45 6.15 -2.12
C ASN A 121 -15.51 6.56 -3.60
N ASP A 122 -15.86 5.59 -4.46
CA ASP A 122 -16.07 5.83 -5.90
C ASP A 122 -14.86 6.50 -6.57
N VAL A 123 -13.64 6.07 -6.18
CA VAL A 123 -12.38 6.57 -6.75
C VAL A 123 -11.93 5.66 -7.88
N TRP A 124 -11.57 6.24 -9.01
CA TRP A 124 -10.91 5.53 -10.10
C TRP A 124 -9.43 5.83 -10.13
N ILE A 125 -8.59 4.80 -9.97
CA ILE A 125 -7.13 4.90 -10.05
C ILE A 125 -6.70 4.22 -11.35
N GLY A 126 -6.22 5.03 -12.28
CA GLY A 126 -5.79 4.60 -13.62
C GLY A 126 -4.52 3.76 -13.60
N MET A 127 -4.27 3.08 -14.72
CA MET A 127 -3.10 2.20 -14.90
C MET A 127 -1.79 2.94 -14.62
N GLU A 128 -0.86 2.26 -13.93
CA GLU A 128 0.49 2.76 -13.60
C GLU A 128 0.51 3.99 -12.67
N ALA A 129 -0.61 4.44 -12.13
CA ALA A 129 -0.61 5.54 -11.18
C ALA A 129 0.14 5.15 -9.89
N MET A 130 0.84 6.12 -9.30
CA MET A 130 1.57 5.93 -8.05
C MET A 130 0.99 6.84 -6.97
N ILE A 131 0.53 6.24 -5.87
CA ILE A 131 0.02 6.93 -4.69
C ILE A 131 1.12 6.97 -3.64
N MET A 132 1.54 8.15 -3.24
CA MET A 132 2.62 8.32 -2.27
C MET A 132 2.12 8.21 -0.83
N PRO A 133 3.01 7.94 0.15
CA PRO A 133 2.64 7.80 1.56
C PRO A 133 1.88 9.01 2.10
N GLY A 134 0.84 8.78 2.90
CA GLY A 134 0.08 9.81 3.59
C GLY A 134 -0.89 10.61 2.71
N VAL A 135 -1.07 10.25 1.45
CA VAL A 135 -2.00 10.93 0.54
C VAL A 135 -3.45 10.63 0.94
N THR A 136 -4.30 11.65 0.92
CA THR A 136 -5.75 11.51 1.03
C THR A 136 -6.39 11.83 -0.31
N ILE A 137 -7.14 10.87 -0.84
CA ILE A 137 -7.92 10.99 -2.08
C ILE A 137 -9.40 11.10 -1.72
N GLY A 138 -10.05 12.17 -2.14
CA GLY A 138 -11.47 12.41 -1.87
C GLY A 138 -12.40 11.51 -2.67
N ASP A 139 -13.66 11.41 -2.25
CA ASP A 139 -14.69 10.65 -2.93
C ASP A 139 -14.86 11.11 -4.37
N GLY A 140 -15.08 10.19 -5.29
CA GLY A 140 -15.31 10.45 -6.71
C GLY A 140 -14.10 10.95 -7.49
N ALA A 141 -12.90 10.94 -6.91
CA ALA A 141 -11.69 11.39 -7.60
C ALA A 141 -11.26 10.43 -8.71
N ILE A 142 -10.65 10.97 -9.74
CA ILE A 142 -10.00 10.23 -10.83
C ILE A 142 -8.50 10.53 -10.76
N ILE A 143 -7.70 9.49 -10.60
CA ILE A 143 -6.23 9.55 -10.59
C ILE A 143 -5.73 8.84 -11.87
N ALA A 144 -5.03 9.60 -12.72
CA ALA A 144 -4.53 9.11 -14.00
C ALA A 144 -3.01 9.27 -14.10
#